data_ea9200d0f18d548f3aa0d555a14821eb
#
_entry.id   ea9200d0f18d548f3aa0d555a14821eb
#
_cell.length_a   1.000
_cell.length_b   1.000
_cell.length_c   1.000
_cell.angle_alpha   90.00
_cell.angle_beta   90.00
_cell.angle_gamma   90.00
#
_symmetry.space_group_name_H-M   'P 1'
#
loop_
_entity.id
_entity.type
_entity.pdbx_description
1 polymer ?
#
loop_
_entity_poly.entity_id
_entity_poly.type
_entity_poly.pdbx_seq_one_letter_code
_entity_poly.pdbx_strand_id
1 'polypeptide(L)'
;MSIHAVVLAAGASSRYGAEPPKQVELLPRVLAALQKSSVETIVVVSGAHALPVESVHCPEWERGPGASLRCGLAALPPEAEAAVVVLADGPELDPRAVDRVVEAWRAGGGDAVAATYEGVRLHPLLLSRALWDDVPDKGAKSLPAKLVPCDDLTPPGDVCDAEATSARSLLPRVPSFHASSP
;
A
#
# COMPACT_ATOMS: atom_id res chain seq x y z
N MET A 1 -1.43 17.43 14.15
CA MET A 1 -1.72 15.99 13.92
C MET A 1 -0.65 15.47 12.98
N SER A 2 0.35 14.79 13.56
CA SER A 2 1.51 14.26 12.82
C SER A 2 1.18 12.88 12.25
N ILE A 3 1.17 12.78 10.91
CA ILE A 3 0.79 11.56 10.18
C ILE A 3 1.95 11.15 9.27
N HIS A 4 2.36 9.90 9.42
CA HIS A 4 3.49 9.33 8.69
C HIS A 4 3.05 8.15 7.83
N ALA A 5 3.91 7.67 6.94
CA ALA A 5 3.63 6.48 6.14
C ALA A 5 4.57 5.33 6.50
N VAL A 6 4.04 4.11 6.47
CA VAL A 6 4.81 2.86 6.56
C VAL A 6 4.58 2.07 5.26
N VAL A 7 5.66 1.82 4.54
CA VAL A 7 5.65 1.02 3.30
C VAL A 7 6.16 -0.38 3.61
N LEU A 8 5.32 -1.38 3.44
CA LEU A 8 5.67 -2.77 3.67
C LEU A 8 6.31 -3.38 2.43
N ALA A 9 7.61 -3.64 2.47
CA ALA A 9 8.41 -4.25 1.41
C ALA A 9 9.17 -5.51 1.89
N ALA A 10 8.75 -6.12 3.00
CA ALA A 10 9.48 -7.20 3.67
C ALA A 10 9.23 -8.59 3.08
N GLY A 11 8.24 -8.78 2.22
CA GLY A 11 7.86 -10.07 1.65
C GLY A 11 8.93 -10.70 0.75
N ALA A 12 8.93 -12.04 0.66
CA ALA A 12 9.91 -12.80 -0.13
C ALA A 12 9.70 -12.73 -1.65
N SER A 13 8.59 -12.19 -2.16
CA SER A 13 8.23 -12.17 -3.60
C SER A 13 8.25 -13.55 -4.28
N SER A 14 8.04 -14.63 -3.51
CA SER A 14 8.23 -16.02 -3.96
C SER A 14 7.41 -16.41 -5.19
N ARG A 15 6.33 -15.69 -5.45
CA ARG A 15 5.45 -15.92 -6.62
C ARG A 15 5.74 -15.01 -7.81
N TYR A 16 6.62 -14.03 -7.67
CA TYR A 16 6.92 -13.08 -8.75
C TYR A 16 7.85 -13.66 -9.81
N GLY A 17 8.77 -14.58 -9.42
CA GLY A 17 9.64 -15.31 -10.33
C GLY A 17 10.65 -14.47 -11.12
N ALA A 18 10.77 -13.16 -10.86
CA ALA A 18 11.63 -12.24 -11.59
C ALA A 18 12.78 -11.72 -10.72
N GLU A 19 13.91 -11.40 -11.35
CA GLU A 19 15.01 -10.64 -10.78
C GLU A 19 15.04 -9.24 -11.45
N PRO A 20 15.00 -8.13 -10.71
CA PRO A 20 14.97 -8.03 -9.24
C PRO A 20 13.62 -8.37 -8.63
N PRO A 21 13.54 -8.58 -7.29
CA PRO A 21 12.28 -8.81 -6.58
C PRO A 21 11.29 -7.67 -6.82
N LYS A 22 9.98 -7.97 -6.92
CA LYS A 22 8.93 -6.98 -7.25
C LYS A 22 8.94 -5.75 -6.35
N GLN A 23 9.27 -5.90 -5.05
CA GLN A 23 9.35 -4.78 -4.12
C GLN A 23 10.45 -3.79 -4.53
N VAL A 24 11.58 -4.25 -5.06
CA VAL A 24 12.67 -3.40 -5.54
C VAL A 24 12.25 -2.63 -6.79
N GLU A 25 11.54 -3.30 -7.71
CA GLU A 25 11.11 -2.71 -8.98
C GLU A 25 9.96 -1.69 -8.79
N LEU A 26 8.98 -2.02 -7.97
CA LEU A 26 7.74 -1.25 -7.85
C LEU A 26 7.79 -0.15 -6.78
N LEU A 27 8.66 -0.29 -5.77
CA LEU A 27 8.80 0.65 -4.65
C LEU A 27 8.97 2.11 -5.07
N PRO A 28 9.78 2.47 -6.09
CA PRO A 28 9.95 3.87 -6.49
C PRO A 28 8.63 4.56 -6.88
N ARG A 29 7.69 3.84 -7.48
CA ARG A 29 6.37 4.39 -7.84
C ARG A 29 5.52 4.67 -6.61
N VAL A 30 5.54 3.77 -5.64
CA VAL A 30 4.83 3.93 -4.36
C VAL A 30 5.38 5.12 -3.58
N LEU A 31 6.71 5.24 -3.49
CA LEU A 31 7.36 6.37 -2.83
C LEU A 31 7.03 7.70 -3.50
N ALA A 32 7.03 7.76 -4.84
CA ALA A 32 6.68 8.96 -5.59
C ALA A 32 5.21 9.39 -5.37
N ALA A 33 4.29 8.44 -5.17
CA ALA A 33 2.91 8.74 -4.81
C ALA A 33 2.80 9.30 -3.39
N LEU A 34 3.47 8.68 -2.41
CA LEU A 34 3.47 9.14 -1.02
C LEU A 34 4.09 10.54 -0.86
N GLN A 35 5.16 10.84 -1.60
CA GLN A 35 5.78 12.18 -1.60
C GLN A 35 4.85 13.29 -2.09
N LYS A 36 3.79 12.95 -2.83
CA LYS A 36 2.76 13.89 -3.30
C LYS A 36 1.54 13.97 -2.40
N SER A 37 1.50 13.18 -1.34
CA SER A 37 0.40 13.13 -0.38
C SER A 37 0.72 13.96 0.88
N SER A 38 -0.23 14.02 1.80
CA SER A 38 -0.15 14.82 3.04
C SER A 38 0.62 14.15 4.20
N VAL A 39 1.36 13.05 3.95
CA VAL A 39 2.18 12.41 5.00
C VAL A 39 3.50 13.16 5.20
N GLU A 40 4.00 13.19 6.45
CA GLU A 40 5.20 13.97 6.81
C GLU A 40 6.50 13.19 6.59
N THR A 41 6.52 11.92 6.95
CA THR A 41 7.70 11.03 6.84
C THR A 41 7.28 9.69 6.29
N ILE A 42 8.17 9.04 5.55
CA ILE A 42 7.97 7.71 4.99
C ILE A 42 9.00 6.76 5.58
N VAL A 43 8.56 5.71 6.25
CA VAL A 43 9.39 4.61 6.71
C VAL A 43 9.15 3.40 5.81
N VAL A 44 10.23 2.89 5.22
CA VAL A 44 10.20 1.67 4.40
C VAL A 44 10.67 0.49 5.25
N VAL A 45 9.93 -0.62 5.22
CA VAL A 45 10.29 -1.83 5.98
C VAL A 45 10.77 -2.92 5.03
N SER A 46 12.03 -3.34 5.21
CA SER A 46 12.63 -4.46 4.49
C SER A 46 12.60 -5.76 5.33
N GLY A 47 12.78 -6.90 4.68
CA GLY A 47 12.83 -8.21 5.32
C GLY A 47 13.63 -9.20 4.48
N ALA A 48 12.98 -9.97 3.60
CA ALA A 48 13.62 -11.00 2.77
C ALA A 48 14.72 -10.46 1.85
N HIS A 49 14.60 -9.22 1.40
CA HIS A 49 15.52 -8.64 0.41
C HIS A 49 16.04 -7.28 0.88
N ALA A 50 17.30 -6.98 0.51
CA ALA A 50 17.85 -5.63 0.63
C ALA A 50 17.15 -4.70 -0.39
N LEU A 51 16.89 -3.46 0.02
CA LEU A 51 16.24 -2.45 -0.81
C LEU A 51 17.25 -1.37 -1.22
N PRO A 52 17.08 -0.74 -2.40
CA PRO A 52 17.98 0.33 -2.86
C PRO A 52 17.67 1.69 -2.22
N VAL A 53 16.97 1.69 -1.09
CA VAL A 53 16.59 2.87 -0.31
C VAL A 53 16.85 2.63 1.17
N GLU A 54 16.95 3.70 1.95
CA GLU A 54 16.98 3.59 3.41
C GLU A 54 15.74 2.86 3.91
N SER A 55 15.94 1.83 4.72
CA SER A 55 14.85 1.00 5.22
C SER A 55 15.15 0.43 6.60
N VAL A 56 14.08 0.20 7.36
CA VAL A 56 14.12 -0.53 8.63
C VAL A 56 14.04 -2.01 8.32
N HIS A 57 15.09 -2.76 8.66
CA HIS A 57 15.06 -4.22 8.52
C HIS A 57 14.26 -4.84 9.65
N CYS A 58 13.24 -5.65 9.31
CA CYS A 58 12.46 -6.41 10.27
C CYS A 58 12.97 -7.85 10.35
N PRO A 59 13.66 -8.28 11.41
CA PRO A 59 14.20 -9.64 11.52
C PRO A 59 13.10 -10.71 11.62
N GLU A 60 11.93 -10.33 12.11
CA GLU A 60 10.77 -11.22 12.29
C GLU A 60 9.78 -11.21 11.12
N TRP A 61 10.19 -10.75 9.94
CA TRP A 61 9.31 -10.60 8.77
C TRP A 61 8.59 -11.90 8.37
N GLU A 62 9.19 -13.07 8.63
CA GLU A 62 8.60 -14.39 8.34
C GLU A 62 7.35 -14.70 9.16
N ARG A 63 7.16 -14.05 10.32
CA ARG A 63 5.95 -14.19 11.13
C ARG A 63 4.69 -13.65 10.44
N GLY A 64 4.88 -12.80 9.43
CA GLY A 64 3.80 -12.26 8.63
C GLY A 64 3.83 -10.73 8.49
N PRO A 65 2.92 -10.18 7.69
CA PRO A 65 2.89 -8.75 7.40
C PRO A 65 2.69 -7.87 8.64
N GLY A 66 2.06 -8.38 9.67
CA GLY A 66 1.87 -7.64 10.93
C GLY A 66 3.16 -7.45 11.72
N ALA A 67 4.06 -8.44 11.72
CA ALA A 67 5.37 -8.29 12.34
C ALA A 67 6.18 -7.18 11.64
N SER A 68 6.21 -7.19 10.30
CA SER A 68 6.83 -6.13 9.51
C SER A 68 6.18 -4.76 9.77
N LEU A 69 4.86 -4.71 9.90
CA LEU A 69 4.15 -3.47 10.21
C LEU A 69 4.55 -2.92 11.58
N ARG A 70 4.58 -3.76 12.62
CA ARG A 70 5.03 -3.32 13.96
C ARG A 70 6.47 -2.79 13.95
N CYS A 71 7.40 -3.42 13.18
CA CYS A 71 8.75 -2.88 12.98
C CYS A 71 8.73 -1.47 12.40
N GLY A 72 7.90 -1.22 11.38
CA GLY A 72 7.75 0.10 10.77
C GLY A 72 7.13 1.14 11.71
N LEU A 73 6.07 0.75 12.43
CA LEU A 73 5.39 1.63 13.40
C LEU A 73 6.32 2.03 14.56
N ALA A 74 7.15 1.09 15.04
CA ALA A 74 8.12 1.37 16.10
C ALA A 74 9.26 2.31 15.66
N ALA A 75 9.52 2.43 14.37
CA ALA A 75 10.52 3.33 13.78
C ALA A 75 9.99 4.74 13.49
N LEU A 76 8.69 4.97 13.64
CA LEU A 76 8.11 6.29 13.46
C LEU A 76 8.51 7.24 14.61
N PRO A 77 8.54 8.57 14.34
CA PRO A 77 8.80 9.57 15.38
C PRO A 77 7.85 9.42 16.58
N PRO A 78 8.32 9.72 17.81
CA PRO A 78 7.50 9.55 19.01
C PRO A 78 6.25 10.43 19.03
N GLU A 79 6.23 11.54 18.31
CA GLU A 79 5.09 12.45 18.12
C GLU A 79 4.08 11.95 17.08
N ALA A 80 4.36 10.86 16.36
CA ALA A 80 3.45 10.31 15.38
C ALA A 80 2.10 9.89 16.01
N GLU A 81 1.01 10.48 15.54
CA GLU A 81 -0.34 10.21 16.03
C GLU A 81 -1.05 9.11 15.22
N ALA A 82 -0.69 9.00 13.93
CA ALA A 82 -1.24 7.98 13.03
C ALA A 82 -0.23 7.60 11.95
N ALA A 83 -0.42 6.40 11.40
CA ALA A 83 0.37 5.87 10.30
C ALA A 83 -0.51 5.43 9.13
N VAL A 84 -0.19 5.89 7.92
CA VAL A 84 -0.74 5.36 6.68
C VAL A 84 0.09 4.17 6.25
N VAL A 85 -0.53 3.03 6.12
CA VAL A 85 0.09 1.75 5.73
C VAL A 85 -0.21 1.47 4.27
N VAL A 86 0.84 1.22 3.49
CA VAL A 86 0.76 0.84 2.08
C VAL A 86 1.71 -0.33 1.77
N LEU A 87 1.47 -1.01 0.65
CA LEU A 87 2.32 -2.10 0.17
C LEU A 87 3.27 -1.60 -0.92
N ALA A 88 4.50 -2.10 -0.92
CA ALA A 88 5.49 -1.78 -1.96
C ALA A 88 5.15 -2.34 -3.34
N ASP A 89 4.23 -3.30 -3.42
CA ASP A 89 3.76 -3.93 -4.66
C ASP A 89 2.45 -3.35 -5.20
N GLY A 90 2.03 -2.20 -4.68
CA GLY A 90 0.89 -1.43 -5.19
C GLY A 90 1.30 -0.21 -6.02
N PRO A 91 1.84 -0.37 -7.25
CA PRO A 91 2.44 0.71 -8.03
C PRO A 91 1.45 1.76 -8.53
N GLU A 92 0.15 1.46 -8.52
CA GLU A 92 -0.93 2.37 -8.94
C GLU A 92 -1.51 3.18 -7.76
N LEU A 93 -0.81 3.22 -6.60
CA LEU A 93 -1.23 4.03 -5.46
C LEU A 93 -1.45 5.49 -5.88
N ASP A 94 -2.67 5.97 -5.71
CA ASP A 94 -3.02 7.38 -5.97
C ASP A 94 -2.84 8.20 -4.68
N PRO A 95 -2.08 9.30 -4.68
CA PRO A 95 -1.91 10.15 -3.50
C PRO A 95 -3.23 10.69 -2.95
N ARG A 96 -4.24 10.90 -3.81
CA ARG A 96 -5.57 11.34 -3.37
C ARG A 96 -6.27 10.31 -2.48
N ALA A 97 -6.02 9.01 -2.68
CA ALA A 97 -6.55 7.99 -1.79
C ALA A 97 -5.93 8.07 -0.39
N VAL A 98 -4.63 8.39 -0.33
CA VAL A 98 -3.93 8.65 0.94
C VAL A 98 -4.55 9.85 1.64
N ASP A 99 -4.72 10.97 0.94
CA ASP A 99 -5.28 12.19 1.51
C ASP A 99 -6.73 11.99 2.01
N ARG A 100 -7.55 11.22 1.28
CA ARG A 100 -8.92 10.88 1.71
C ARG A 100 -8.99 10.10 3.02
N VAL A 101 -8.14 9.11 3.22
CA VAL A 101 -8.13 8.36 4.49
C VAL A 101 -7.60 9.22 5.64
N VAL A 102 -6.64 10.11 5.37
CA VAL A 102 -6.13 11.09 6.33
C VAL A 102 -7.23 12.09 6.74
N GLU A 103 -7.94 12.65 5.78
CA GLU A 103 -9.05 13.60 6.03
C GLU A 103 -10.19 12.93 6.80
N ALA A 104 -10.57 11.71 6.41
CA ALA A 104 -11.60 10.95 7.10
C ALA A 104 -11.23 10.62 8.56
N TRP A 105 -9.95 10.35 8.82
CA TRP A 105 -9.44 10.14 10.17
C TRP A 105 -9.48 11.43 10.98
N ARG A 106 -9.00 12.55 10.43
CA ARG A 106 -9.06 13.88 11.06
C ARG A 106 -10.48 14.33 11.39
N ALA A 107 -11.43 13.92 10.57
CA ALA A 107 -12.87 14.18 10.79
C ALA A 107 -13.53 13.24 11.82
N GLY A 108 -12.76 12.51 12.64
CA GLY A 108 -13.27 11.60 13.65
C GLY A 108 -13.60 10.21 13.14
N GLY A 109 -12.83 9.72 12.17
CA GLY A 109 -13.01 8.38 11.55
C GLY A 109 -12.68 7.18 12.43
N GLY A 110 -12.41 7.38 13.74
CA GLY A 110 -12.06 6.30 14.67
C GLY A 110 -10.58 5.90 14.57
N ASP A 111 -10.23 4.74 15.12
CA ASP A 111 -8.83 4.31 15.24
C ASP A 111 -8.25 3.69 13.97
N ALA A 112 -9.08 3.28 13.02
CA ALA A 112 -8.63 2.82 11.71
C ALA A 112 -9.55 3.31 10.60
N VAL A 113 -8.94 3.71 9.46
CA VAL A 113 -9.63 4.15 8.24
C VAL A 113 -9.01 3.48 7.04
N ALA A 114 -9.80 2.89 6.15
CA ALA A 114 -9.32 2.17 4.98
C ALA A 114 -10.00 2.64 3.70
N ALA A 115 -9.24 2.73 2.62
CA ALA A 115 -9.79 2.96 1.30
C ALA A 115 -10.54 1.72 0.79
N THR A 116 -11.63 1.96 0.04
CA THR A 116 -12.34 0.91 -0.71
C THR A 116 -12.43 1.30 -2.18
N TYR A 117 -12.39 0.27 -3.02
CA TYR A 117 -12.54 0.37 -4.46
C TYR A 117 -13.58 -0.66 -4.88
N GLU A 118 -14.70 -0.20 -5.48
CA GLU A 118 -15.84 -1.05 -5.84
C GLU A 118 -16.32 -1.93 -4.66
N GLY A 119 -16.31 -1.36 -3.44
CA GLY A 119 -16.69 -2.05 -2.21
C GLY A 119 -15.62 -2.99 -1.62
N VAL A 120 -14.48 -3.16 -2.27
CA VAL A 120 -13.37 -3.98 -1.77
C VAL A 120 -12.41 -3.12 -0.95
N ARG A 121 -12.16 -3.51 0.30
CA ARG A 121 -11.17 -2.85 1.16
C ARG A 121 -9.75 -3.17 0.70
N LEU A 122 -9.01 -2.13 0.34
CA LEU A 122 -7.61 -2.19 -0.07
C LEU A 122 -6.76 -1.16 0.70
N HIS A 123 -5.54 -0.90 0.22
CA HIS A 123 -4.70 0.20 0.67
C HIS A 123 -5.10 1.51 -0.02
N PRO A 124 -4.80 2.66 0.60
CA PRO A 124 -4.14 2.83 1.89
C PRO A 124 -5.03 2.50 3.09
N LEU A 125 -4.39 2.09 4.19
CA LEU A 125 -5.00 1.91 5.50
C LEU A 125 -4.33 2.85 6.49
N LEU A 126 -5.09 3.68 7.21
CA LEU A 126 -4.57 4.50 8.29
C LEU A 126 -4.89 3.83 9.63
N LEU A 127 -3.92 3.82 10.53
CA LEU A 127 -4.04 3.34 11.91
C LEU A 127 -3.65 4.46 12.87
N SER A 128 -4.52 4.79 13.83
CA SER A 128 -4.16 5.64 14.96
C SER A 128 -3.12 4.92 15.85
N ARG A 129 -2.36 5.71 16.61
CA ARG A 129 -1.35 5.17 17.52
C ARG A 129 -1.95 4.17 18.54
N ALA A 130 -3.21 4.34 18.92
CA ALA A 130 -3.89 3.46 19.86
C ALA A 130 -3.97 2.00 19.42
N LEU A 131 -3.92 1.72 18.10
CA LEU A 131 -4.00 0.36 17.56
C LEU A 131 -2.65 -0.29 17.24
N TRP A 132 -1.52 0.41 17.42
CA TRP A 132 -0.23 -0.11 16.96
C TRP A 132 0.21 -1.39 17.68
N ASP A 133 -0.06 -1.48 18.97
CA ASP A 133 0.27 -2.66 19.78
C ASP A 133 -0.69 -3.84 19.50
N ASP A 134 -1.88 -3.56 18.99
CA ASP A 134 -2.91 -4.57 18.69
C ASP A 134 -2.79 -5.19 17.28
N VAL A 135 -1.80 -4.78 16.48
CA VAL A 135 -1.60 -5.33 15.12
C VAL A 135 -1.22 -6.81 15.18
N PRO A 136 -2.07 -7.73 14.69
CA PRO A 136 -1.79 -9.16 14.72
C PRO A 136 -0.77 -9.55 13.64
N ASP A 137 -0.06 -10.70 13.80
CA ASP A 137 0.96 -11.16 12.84
C ASP A 137 0.44 -11.29 11.40
N LYS A 138 -0.84 -11.65 11.23
CA LYS A 138 -1.51 -11.72 9.90
C LYS A 138 -1.76 -10.35 9.25
N GLY A 139 -1.45 -9.25 9.93
CA GLY A 139 -1.55 -7.87 9.44
C GLY A 139 -2.84 -7.16 9.84
N ALA A 140 -2.89 -5.86 9.59
CA ALA A 140 -3.97 -4.98 10.04
C ALA A 140 -5.26 -5.06 9.20
N LYS A 141 -5.29 -5.87 8.13
CA LYS A 141 -6.49 -6.02 7.28
C LYS A 141 -7.71 -6.54 8.05
N SER A 142 -7.49 -7.30 9.13
CA SER A 142 -8.57 -7.85 9.98
C SER A 142 -9.10 -6.88 11.04
N LEU A 143 -8.42 -5.76 11.28
CA LEU A 143 -8.88 -4.76 12.25
C LEU A 143 -10.13 -4.05 11.71
N PRO A 144 -11.14 -3.78 12.55
CA PRO A 144 -12.28 -2.94 12.16
C PRO A 144 -11.79 -1.57 11.69
N ALA A 145 -12.35 -1.05 10.60
CA ALA A 145 -11.99 0.27 10.08
C ALA A 145 -13.20 0.97 9.47
N LYS A 146 -13.23 2.30 9.57
CA LYS A 146 -14.11 3.13 8.76
C LYS A 146 -13.69 3.03 7.30
N LEU A 147 -14.64 2.81 6.41
CA LEU A 147 -14.39 2.64 4.98
C LEU A 147 -14.59 3.98 4.25
N VAL A 148 -13.66 4.31 3.37
CA VAL A 148 -13.68 5.53 2.54
C VAL A 148 -13.70 5.12 1.07
N PRO A 149 -14.79 5.41 0.33
CA PRO A 149 -14.87 5.10 -1.10
C PRO A 149 -13.83 5.89 -1.91
N CYS A 150 -13.14 5.16 -2.78
CA CYS A 150 -12.16 5.67 -3.75
C CYS A 150 -12.47 5.12 -5.16
N ASP A 151 -13.75 4.90 -5.47
CA ASP A 151 -14.21 4.21 -6.70
C ASP A 151 -13.91 5.02 -7.98
N ASP A 152 -13.67 6.34 -7.84
CA ASP A 152 -13.22 7.24 -8.92
C ASP A 152 -11.71 7.20 -9.16
N LEU A 153 -10.96 6.45 -8.36
CA LEU A 153 -9.51 6.27 -8.46
C LEU A 153 -9.17 4.86 -8.93
N THR A 154 -8.00 4.72 -9.55
CA THR A 154 -7.46 3.38 -9.86
C THR A 154 -7.07 2.67 -8.57
N PRO A 155 -7.48 1.40 -8.36
CA PRO A 155 -6.98 0.60 -7.25
C PRO A 155 -5.45 0.52 -7.26
N PRO A 156 -4.79 0.44 -6.08
CA PRO A 156 -3.33 0.47 -6.00
C PRO A 156 -2.62 -0.64 -6.79
N GLY A 157 -3.35 -1.69 -7.14
CA GLY A 157 -2.83 -2.88 -7.82
C GLY A 157 -2.12 -3.82 -6.83
N ASP A 158 -2.14 -5.11 -7.16
CA ASP A 158 -1.31 -6.15 -6.55
C ASP A 158 -0.73 -6.96 -7.71
N VAL A 159 0.57 -6.80 -7.93
CA VAL A 159 1.25 -7.50 -9.03
C VAL A 159 1.67 -8.87 -8.52
N CYS A 160 0.83 -9.87 -8.77
CA CYS A 160 1.09 -11.25 -8.33
C CYS A 160 2.09 -11.99 -9.23
N ASP A 161 2.13 -11.68 -10.54
CA ASP A 161 2.97 -12.37 -11.53
C ASP A 161 3.59 -11.40 -12.53
N ALA A 162 4.86 -11.61 -12.90
CA ALA A 162 5.56 -10.80 -13.93
C ALA A 162 4.87 -10.87 -15.30
N GLU A 163 4.19 -11.97 -15.61
CA GLU A 163 3.47 -12.17 -16.88
C GLU A 163 2.21 -11.31 -16.99
N ALA A 164 1.53 -11.02 -15.87
CA ALA A 164 0.32 -10.19 -15.85
C ALA A 164 0.62 -8.73 -16.26
N THR A 165 1.82 -8.24 -16.01
CA THR A 165 2.25 -6.89 -16.38
C THR A 165 2.49 -6.77 -17.90
N SER A 166 2.96 -7.83 -18.54
CA SER A 166 3.25 -7.86 -19.99
C SER A 166 1.98 -7.99 -20.85
N ALA A 167 0.96 -8.71 -20.37
CA ALA A 167 -0.26 -8.99 -21.12
C ALA A 167 -1.20 -7.77 -21.27
N ARG A 168 -1.18 -6.82 -20.33
CA ARG A 168 -2.00 -5.59 -20.43
C ARG A 168 -1.52 -4.58 -21.46
N SER A 169 -0.27 -4.69 -21.92
CA SER A 169 0.31 -3.77 -22.93
C SER A 169 0.09 -4.21 -24.38
N LEU A 170 -0.48 -5.39 -24.64
CA LEU A 170 -0.52 -6.00 -25.98
C LEU A 170 -1.93 -6.32 -26.52
N LEU A 171 -3.00 -5.75 -25.98
CA LEU A 171 -4.31 -5.88 -26.62
C LEU A 171 -4.45 -4.82 -27.73
N PRO A 172 -4.44 -5.20 -29.03
CA PRO A 172 -4.74 -4.28 -30.10
C PRO A 172 -6.22 -3.86 -29.99
N ARG A 173 -6.47 -2.57 -30.10
CA ARG A 173 -7.83 -2.04 -30.24
C ARG A 173 -8.44 -2.65 -31.50
N VAL A 174 -9.48 -3.47 -31.33
CA VAL A 174 -10.28 -3.99 -32.43
C VAL A 174 -11.04 -2.82 -33.05
N PRO A 175 -10.88 -2.49 -34.34
CA PRO A 175 -11.68 -1.48 -35.00
C PRO A 175 -13.13 -1.97 -35.12
N SER A 176 -14.07 -1.12 -34.71
CA SER A 176 -15.50 -1.36 -34.86
C SER A 176 -15.84 -1.38 -36.36
N PHE A 177 -16.15 -2.56 -36.92
CA PHE A 177 -16.75 -2.69 -38.24
C PHE A 177 -18.23 -2.27 -38.15
N HIS A 178 -18.56 -1.13 -38.74
CA HIS A 178 -19.93 -0.79 -39.06
C HIS A 178 -20.33 -1.64 -40.28
N ALA A 179 -21.19 -2.61 -40.05
CA ALA A 179 -21.87 -3.32 -41.14
C ALA A 179 -23.03 -2.43 -41.61
N SER A 180 -22.89 -1.82 -42.80
CA SER A 180 -24.01 -1.29 -43.56
C SER A 180 -24.60 -2.47 -44.33
N SER A 181 -25.84 -2.78 -44.08
CA SER A 181 -26.65 -3.70 -44.89
C SER A 181 -27.47 -2.90 -45.94
N PRO A 182 -27.68 -3.51 -47.11
CA PRO A 182 -28.44 -2.90 -48.23
C PRO A 182 -29.93 -2.84 -47.97
#